data_4d74a73ce8108ab3b6ce019ada002e59
#
_entry.id   4d74a73ce8108ab3b6ce019ada002e59
#
_cell.length_a   1.000
_cell.length_b   1.000
_cell.length_c   1.000
_cell.angle_alpha   90.00
_cell.angle_beta   90.00
_cell.angle_gamma   90.00
#
_symmetry.space_group_name_H-M   'P 1'
#
loop_
_entity.id
_entity.type
_entity.pdbx_description
1 polymer ?
#
loop_
_entity_poly.entity_id
_entity_poly.type
_entity_poly.pdbx_seq_one_letter_code
_entity_poly.pdbx_strand_id
1 'polypeptide(L)'
;MKKQLPEFFQEVVRKYPKIAKSYEDLAKAISEVKGLDERSQRLVKLGISIGAKTEGGVHSQVRKCREAGITDEAIYQAALLGVTTIGWPQAMATLSWVNDILKKLKIRRRK
;
A
#
# COMPACT_ATOMS: atom_id res chain seq x y z
N MET A 1 -10.97 2.06 -8.47
CA MET A 1 -9.57 1.66 -8.26
C MET A 1 -8.61 2.53 -9.02
N LYS A 2 -8.69 2.51 -10.34
CA LYS A 2 -7.82 3.34 -11.18
C LYS A 2 -7.95 4.84 -10.89
N LYS A 3 -9.12 5.28 -10.45
CA LYS A 3 -9.37 6.67 -10.06
C LYS A 3 -8.50 7.15 -8.92
N GLN A 4 -8.02 6.23 -8.10
CA GLN A 4 -7.23 6.55 -6.90
C GLN A 4 -5.74 6.67 -7.20
N LEU A 5 -5.31 6.25 -8.38
CA LEU A 5 -3.90 6.29 -8.75
C LEU A 5 -3.46 7.74 -9.00
N PRO A 6 -2.22 8.08 -8.62
CA PRO A 6 -1.67 9.38 -8.96
C PRO A 6 -1.75 9.62 -10.47
N GLU A 7 -1.93 10.87 -10.84
CA GLU A 7 -2.07 11.26 -12.23
C GLU A 7 -0.92 10.78 -13.11
N PHE A 8 0.30 10.84 -12.59
CA PHE A 8 1.47 10.36 -13.33
C PHE A 8 1.35 8.88 -13.70
N PHE A 9 0.87 8.04 -12.77
CA PHE A 9 0.69 6.62 -13.06
C PHE A 9 -0.37 6.40 -14.12
N GLN A 10 -1.42 7.18 -14.10
CA GLN A 10 -2.45 7.11 -15.13
C GLN A 10 -1.88 7.44 -16.50
N GLU A 11 -0.99 8.42 -16.56
CA GLU A 11 -0.31 8.77 -17.81
C GLU A 11 0.56 7.62 -18.32
N VAL A 12 1.31 6.98 -17.43
CA VAL A 12 2.16 5.84 -17.79
C VAL A 12 1.31 4.71 -18.36
N VAL A 13 0.19 4.41 -17.72
CA VAL A 13 -0.71 3.35 -18.18
C VAL A 13 -1.24 3.67 -19.58
N ARG A 14 -1.63 4.92 -19.83
CA ARG A 14 -2.13 5.34 -21.15
C ARG A 14 -1.04 5.29 -22.22
N LYS A 15 0.18 5.68 -21.86
CA LYS A 15 1.29 5.75 -22.79
C LYS A 15 1.89 4.38 -23.12
N TYR A 16 1.93 3.50 -22.11
CA TYR A 16 2.54 2.17 -22.24
C TYR A 16 1.57 1.06 -21.85
N PRO A 17 0.47 0.90 -22.60
CA PRO A 17 -0.59 -0.05 -22.20
C PRO A 17 -0.14 -1.51 -22.15
N LYS A 18 0.81 -1.91 -22.98
CA LYS A 18 1.30 -3.29 -22.98
C LYS A 18 2.10 -3.59 -21.71
N ILE A 19 2.89 -2.61 -21.27
CA ILE A 19 3.66 -2.75 -20.03
C ILE A 19 2.71 -2.83 -18.84
N ALA A 20 1.72 -1.93 -18.80
CA ALA A 20 0.74 -1.93 -17.73
C ALA A 20 -0.02 -3.26 -17.67
N LYS A 21 -0.43 -3.77 -18.83
CA LYS A 21 -1.16 -5.04 -18.89
C LYS A 21 -0.29 -6.20 -18.41
N SER A 22 0.96 -6.24 -18.84
CA SER A 22 1.89 -7.29 -18.43
C SER A 22 2.10 -7.28 -16.92
N TYR A 23 2.21 -6.10 -16.34
CA TYR A 23 2.35 -5.97 -14.89
C TYR A 23 1.11 -6.46 -14.16
N GLU A 24 -0.08 -6.08 -14.64
CA GLU A 24 -1.34 -6.53 -14.05
C GLU A 24 -1.47 -8.05 -14.10
N ASP A 25 -1.10 -8.66 -15.22
CA ASP A 25 -1.15 -10.12 -15.37
C ASP A 25 -0.20 -10.80 -14.40
N LEU A 26 1.00 -10.25 -14.24
CA LEU A 26 1.98 -10.78 -13.29
C LEU A 26 1.46 -10.67 -11.85
N ALA A 27 0.94 -9.50 -11.49
CA ALA A 27 0.42 -9.27 -10.14
C ALA A 27 -0.72 -10.24 -9.83
N LYS A 28 -1.61 -10.47 -10.81
CA LYS A 28 -2.71 -11.40 -10.65
C LYS A 28 -2.19 -12.83 -10.43
N ALA A 29 -1.25 -13.26 -11.26
CA ALA A 29 -0.68 -14.60 -11.15
C ALA A 29 -0.05 -14.82 -9.77
N ILE A 30 0.67 -13.82 -9.29
CA ILE A 30 1.30 -13.91 -7.96
C ILE A 30 0.25 -14.00 -6.86
N SER A 31 -0.84 -13.24 -6.97
CA SER A 31 -1.88 -13.23 -5.95
C SER A 31 -2.67 -14.54 -5.89
N GLU A 32 -2.61 -15.34 -6.95
CA GLU A 32 -3.34 -16.61 -7.02
C GLU A 32 -2.58 -17.79 -6.41
N VAL A 33 -1.33 -17.58 -6.03
CA VAL A 33 -0.59 -18.60 -5.29
C VAL A 33 -1.27 -18.81 -3.93
N LYS A 34 -1.48 -20.07 -3.55
CA LYS A 34 -2.31 -20.42 -2.39
C LYS A 34 -1.52 -20.57 -1.08
N GLY A 35 -0.68 -19.63 -0.77
CA GLY A 35 0.05 -19.66 0.50
C GLY A 35 -0.52 -18.74 1.56
N LEU A 36 -1.08 -17.60 1.12
CA LEU A 36 -1.61 -16.57 2.01
C LEU A 36 -2.97 -16.11 1.51
N ASP A 37 -3.88 -15.82 2.44
CA ASP A 37 -5.15 -15.22 2.08
C ASP A 37 -4.94 -13.76 1.65
N GLU A 38 -5.99 -13.14 1.14
CA GLU A 38 -5.90 -11.79 0.61
C GLU A 38 -5.48 -10.78 1.67
N ARG A 39 -6.06 -10.85 2.86
CA ARG A 39 -5.73 -9.93 3.94
C ARG A 39 -4.26 -10.03 4.32
N SER A 40 -3.76 -11.25 4.47
CA SER A 40 -2.35 -11.48 4.80
C SER A 40 -1.42 -10.96 3.71
N GLN A 41 -1.78 -11.19 2.45
CA GLN A 41 -1.00 -10.67 1.32
C GLN A 41 -0.91 -9.15 1.38
N ARG A 42 -2.02 -8.47 1.67
CA ARG A 42 -2.04 -7.00 1.77
C ARG A 42 -1.12 -6.50 2.87
N LEU A 43 -1.17 -7.12 4.03
CA LEU A 43 -0.33 -6.71 5.16
C LEU A 43 1.14 -7.00 4.91
N VAL A 44 1.46 -8.13 4.27
CA VAL A 44 2.83 -8.47 3.91
C VAL A 44 3.39 -7.43 2.93
N LYS A 45 2.62 -7.05 1.93
CA LYS A 45 3.06 -6.05 0.96
C LYS A 45 3.27 -4.69 1.61
N LEU A 46 2.41 -4.32 2.54
CA LEU A 46 2.60 -3.09 3.31
C LEU A 46 3.93 -3.17 4.07
N GLY A 47 4.19 -4.28 4.75
CA GLY A 47 5.43 -4.47 5.48
C GLY A 47 6.67 -4.41 4.60
N ILE A 48 6.58 -4.99 3.41
CA ILE A 48 7.70 -4.94 2.45
C ILE A 48 7.98 -3.49 2.03
N SER A 49 6.93 -2.72 1.75
CA SER A 49 7.08 -1.31 1.38
C SER A 49 7.69 -0.49 2.51
N ILE A 50 7.29 -0.78 3.74
CA ILE A 50 7.84 -0.14 4.92
C ILE A 50 9.34 -0.43 5.04
N GLY A 51 9.70 -1.70 4.91
CA GLY A 51 11.11 -2.11 4.98
C GLY A 51 11.95 -1.55 3.85
N ALA A 52 11.36 -1.40 2.68
CA ALA A 52 12.04 -0.81 1.52
C ALA A 52 12.18 0.71 1.63
N LYS A 53 11.52 1.32 2.60
CA LYS A 53 11.61 2.76 2.89
C LYS A 53 11.17 3.62 1.71
N THR A 54 10.09 3.19 1.04
CA THR A 54 9.56 3.91 -0.12
C THR A 54 8.26 4.61 0.27
N GLU A 55 8.27 5.93 0.27
CA GLU A 55 7.10 6.71 0.64
C GLU A 55 5.92 6.42 -0.27
N GLY A 56 6.13 6.46 -1.58
CA GLY A 56 5.08 6.17 -2.56
C GLY A 56 4.54 4.75 -2.43
N GLY A 57 5.43 3.79 -2.17
CA GLY A 57 5.04 2.41 -1.95
C GLY A 57 4.16 2.24 -0.72
N VAL A 58 4.54 2.89 0.38
CA VAL A 58 3.74 2.86 1.62
C VAL A 58 2.37 3.48 1.38
N HIS A 59 2.32 4.65 0.74
CA HIS A 59 1.04 5.30 0.42
C HIS A 59 0.13 4.36 -0.38
N SER A 60 0.67 3.73 -1.42
CA SER A 60 -0.08 2.81 -2.26
C SER A 60 -0.60 1.61 -1.48
N GLN A 61 0.25 1.01 -0.64
CA GLN A 61 -0.16 -0.18 0.11
C GLN A 61 -1.18 0.14 1.20
N VAL A 62 -1.09 1.32 1.81
CA VAL A 62 -2.11 1.74 2.78
C VAL A 62 -3.47 1.87 2.10
N ARG A 63 -3.52 2.49 0.92
CA ARG A 63 -4.78 2.61 0.17
C ARG A 63 -5.36 1.23 -0.14
N LYS A 64 -4.52 0.30 -0.60
CA LYS A 64 -4.97 -1.05 -0.93
C LYS A 64 -5.44 -1.82 0.29
N CYS A 65 -4.79 -1.64 1.42
CA CYS A 65 -5.24 -2.26 2.68
C CYS A 65 -6.62 -1.75 3.07
N ARG A 66 -6.86 -0.45 2.96
CA ARG A 66 -8.16 0.11 3.30
C ARG A 66 -9.24 -0.37 2.32
N GLU A 67 -8.92 -0.47 1.05
CA GLU A 67 -9.87 -1.00 0.06
C GLU A 67 -10.24 -2.45 0.36
N ALA A 68 -9.32 -3.19 0.95
CA ALA A 68 -9.58 -4.59 1.34
C ALA A 68 -10.28 -4.71 2.69
N GLY A 69 -10.63 -3.59 3.32
CA GLY A 69 -11.36 -3.60 4.59
C GLY A 69 -10.48 -3.76 5.83
N ILE A 70 -9.18 -3.65 5.69
CA ILE A 70 -8.27 -3.75 6.83
C ILE A 70 -8.39 -2.46 7.67
N THR A 71 -8.51 -2.63 8.98
CA THR A 71 -8.74 -1.49 9.88
C THR A 71 -7.51 -0.59 9.99
N ASP A 72 -7.77 0.68 10.34
CA ASP A 72 -6.68 1.63 10.60
C ASP A 72 -5.74 1.09 11.68
N GLU A 73 -6.31 0.47 12.73
CA GLU A 73 -5.49 -0.08 13.82
C GLU A 73 -4.53 -1.15 13.35
N ALA A 74 -4.99 -2.04 12.47
CA ALA A 74 -4.12 -3.10 11.94
C ALA A 74 -3.01 -2.50 11.08
N ILE A 75 -3.33 -1.47 10.31
CA ILE A 75 -2.35 -0.78 9.47
C ILE A 75 -1.30 -0.07 10.34
N TYR A 76 -1.75 0.64 11.37
CA TYR A 76 -0.82 1.29 12.31
C TYR A 76 0.06 0.27 13.01
N GLN A 77 -0.51 -0.86 13.41
CA GLN A 77 0.27 -1.90 14.07
C GLN A 77 1.35 -2.46 13.15
N ALA A 78 1.01 -2.67 11.86
CA ALA A 78 2.02 -3.12 10.89
C ALA A 78 3.20 -2.15 10.84
N ALA A 79 2.94 -0.84 10.86
CA ALA A 79 3.98 0.16 10.85
C ALA A 79 4.75 0.19 12.18
N LEU A 80 4.03 0.03 13.31
CA LEU A 80 4.67 0.02 14.63
C LEU A 80 5.64 -1.15 14.80
N LEU A 81 5.36 -2.27 14.14
CA LEU A 81 6.26 -3.42 14.16
C LEU A 81 7.63 -3.08 13.56
N GLY A 82 7.68 -2.04 12.75
CA GLY A 82 8.94 -1.53 12.21
C GLY A 82 9.89 -1.00 13.28
N VAL A 83 9.37 -0.55 14.43
CA VAL A 83 10.23 -0.01 15.50
C VAL A 83 11.30 -1.01 15.92
N THR A 84 10.92 -2.28 16.03
CA THR A 84 11.83 -3.33 16.49
C THR A 84 12.49 -4.09 15.35
N THR A 85 12.28 -3.67 14.09
CA THR A 85 12.89 -4.33 12.93
C THR A 85 13.78 -3.40 12.11
N ILE A 86 13.36 -2.14 11.91
CA ILE A 86 14.12 -1.18 11.10
C ILE A 86 14.55 0.06 11.90
N GLY A 87 14.19 0.14 13.18
CA GLY A 87 14.62 1.21 14.06
C GLY A 87 13.64 2.37 14.17
N TRP A 88 13.79 3.12 15.26
CA TRP A 88 12.87 4.20 15.61
C TRP A 88 12.78 5.31 14.57
N PRO A 89 13.88 5.90 14.10
CA PRO A 89 13.76 7.02 13.16
C PRO A 89 13.01 6.63 11.87
N GLN A 90 13.33 5.47 11.33
CA GLN A 90 12.70 5.02 10.09
C GLN A 90 11.24 4.65 10.32
N ALA A 91 10.94 4.04 11.45
CA ALA A 91 9.56 3.69 11.80
C ALA A 91 8.70 4.95 11.94
N MET A 92 9.25 6.02 12.52
CA MET A 92 8.51 7.28 12.65
C MET A 92 8.23 7.91 11.30
N ALA A 93 9.20 7.89 10.38
CA ALA A 93 8.96 8.38 9.02
C ALA A 93 7.83 7.59 8.37
N THR A 94 7.88 6.26 8.48
CA THR A 94 6.86 5.37 7.93
C THR A 94 5.48 5.65 8.51
N LEU A 95 5.40 5.84 9.82
CA LEU A 95 4.14 6.17 10.49
C LEU A 95 3.56 7.46 9.95
N SER A 96 4.40 8.44 9.65
CA SER A 96 3.90 9.70 9.08
C SER A 96 3.31 9.47 7.68
N TRP A 97 3.93 8.62 6.88
CA TRP A 97 3.41 8.29 5.55
C TRP A 97 2.09 7.53 5.62
N VAL A 98 1.97 6.59 6.55
CA VAL A 98 0.72 5.87 6.81
C VAL A 98 -0.37 6.88 7.20
N ASN A 99 -0.04 7.75 8.12
CA ASN A 99 -0.98 8.74 8.62
C ASN A 99 -1.47 9.70 7.53
N ASP A 100 -0.58 10.07 6.58
CA ASP A 100 -0.95 10.93 5.46
C ASP A 100 -2.16 10.37 4.72
N ILE A 101 -2.15 9.08 4.44
CA ILE A 101 -3.23 8.45 3.67
C ILE A 101 -4.47 8.23 4.53
N LEU A 102 -4.29 7.75 5.75
CA LEU A 102 -5.45 7.48 6.62
C LEU A 102 -6.21 8.76 6.95
N LYS A 103 -5.51 9.86 7.14
CA LYS A 103 -6.13 11.16 7.32
C LYS A 103 -6.98 11.57 6.12
N LYS A 104 -6.43 11.44 4.92
CA LYS A 104 -7.15 11.79 3.69
C LYS A 104 -8.42 10.96 3.54
N LEU A 105 -8.34 9.67 3.79
CA LEU A 105 -9.50 8.78 3.67
C LEU A 105 -10.57 9.11 4.71
N LYS A 106 -10.15 9.49 5.92
CA LYS A 106 -11.06 9.89 6.98
C LYS A 106 -11.82 11.16 6.62
N ILE A 107 -11.11 12.15 6.06
CA ILE A 107 -11.71 13.40 5.62
C ILE A 107 -12.74 13.15 4.52
N ARG A 108 -12.40 12.29 3.56
CA ARG A 108 -13.33 11.92 2.48
C ARG A 108 -14.62 11.30 2.99
N ARG A 109 -14.50 10.43 4.01
CA ARG A 109 -15.68 9.78 4.56
C ARG A 109 -16.62 10.74 5.27
N ARG A 110 -16.09 11.85 5.79
CA ARG A 110 -16.91 12.84 6.49
C ARG A 110 -17.69 13.75 5.54
N LYS A 111 -17.28 13.80 4.28
CA LYS A 111 -17.98 14.57 3.26
C LYS A 111 -18.99 13.70 2.55
#